data_0b1cb9d9ccf2004d5d32ef941c3490f0
#
_entry.id   0b1cb9d9ccf2004d5d32ef941c3490f0
#
_cell.length_a   1.000
_cell.length_b   1.000
_cell.length_c   1.000
_cell.angle_alpha   90.00
_cell.angle_beta   90.00
_cell.angle_gamma   90.00
#
_symmetry.space_group_name_H-M   'P 1'
#
loop_
_entity.id
_entity.type
_entity.pdbx_description
1 polymer ?
#
loop_
_entity_poly.entity_id
_entity_poly.type
_entity_poly.pdbx_seq_one_letter_code
_entity_poly.pdbx_strand_id
1 'polypeptide(L)'
;RLKLAAVKSLADSLGIVRGTKSITPRVERASSEFYRGFLRGLFDADGSVQGEQEKGVSIRLAQSNLATLEAVQRMLLRLGIVSRIYRNRRAADTRMLPDGRGGTAEYDTSAQHELVVTGENLGRFAEEIGFADTDKSARLTQALSSYKRTLNRERFVARIEAVDADGVEEVYDVQVPGVKAFDANGLYVHNCGEQPLLPYDVCNLGSVNVGAFFREDVPADAPWYEKIDWKEYRRVVRLSTHFLDNVIDANQYPLPQIHDLAQRIRRIGL
;
A
#
# COMPACT_ATOMS: atom_id res chain seq x y z
N ARG A 1 4.54 27.79 -27.35
CA ARG A 1 5.25 26.69 -26.63
C ARG A 1 6.06 27.31 -25.51
N LEU A 2 5.66 27.10 -24.27
CA LEU A 2 6.45 27.43 -23.10
C LEU A 2 7.68 26.49 -23.06
N LYS A 3 8.88 27.05 -23.17
CA LYS A 3 10.14 26.31 -22.96
C LYS A 3 10.61 26.60 -21.52
N LEU A 4 10.13 25.80 -20.56
CA LEU A 4 10.59 25.88 -19.19
C LEU A 4 11.76 24.91 -19.00
N ALA A 5 12.99 25.45 -19.06
CA ALA A 5 14.21 24.66 -18.87
C ALA A 5 14.23 23.92 -17.51
N ALA A 6 13.73 24.58 -16.47
CA ALA A 6 13.61 23.98 -15.13
C ALA A 6 12.66 22.76 -15.10
N VAL A 7 11.53 22.84 -15.78
CA VAL A 7 10.58 21.70 -15.87
C VAL A 7 11.19 20.54 -16.65
N LYS A 8 11.93 20.84 -17.73
CA LYS A 8 12.65 19.81 -18.47
C LYS A 8 13.71 19.14 -17.60
N SER A 9 14.53 19.93 -16.91
CA SER A 9 15.58 19.42 -16.01
C SER A 9 14.99 18.54 -14.91
N LEU A 10 13.86 18.93 -14.33
CA LEU A 10 13.14 18.12 -13.34
C LEU A 10 12.63 16.81 -13.96
N ALA A 11 12.00 16.86 -15.13
CA ALA A 11 11.52 15.67 -15.82
C ALA A 11 12.69 14.72 -16.13
N ASP A 12 13.79 15.22 -16.68
CA ASP A 12 14.99 14.44 -16.97
C ASP A 12 15.56 13.79 -15.68
N SER A 13 15.56 14.55 -14.56
CA SER A 13 16.01 14.05 -13.25
C SER A 13 15.13 12.93 -12.69
N LEU A 14 13.86 12.90 -13.07
CA LEU A 14 12.89 11.85 -12.71
C LEU A 14 12.89 10.67 -13.71
N GLY A 15 13.72 10.73 -14.76
CA GLY A 15 13.77 9.74 -15.82
C GLY A 15 12.59 9.80 -16.79
N ILE A 16 11.83 10.92 -16.79
CA ILE A 16 10.72 11.16 -17.70
C ILE A 16 11.28 11.80 -18.98
N VAL A 17 11.40 11.02 -20.03
CA VAL A 17 11.93 11.49 -21.31
C VAL A 17 10.82 11.66 -22.36
N ARG A 18 11.10 12.51 -23.34
CA ARG A 18 10.16 12.78 -24.43
C ARG A 18 9.82 11.49 -25.20
N GLY A 19 8.53 11.22 -25.37
CA GLY A 19 8.03 10.02 -26.07
C GLY A 19 7.77 8.82 -25.15
N THR A 20 8.27 8.84 -23.92
CA THR A 20 8.02 7.78 -22.94
C THR A 20 7.12 8.32 -21.82
N LYS A 21 5.87 7.90 -21.81
CA LYS A 21 4.86 8.30 -20.79
C LYS A 21 4.76 7.25 -19.67
N SER A 22 5.88 6.73 -19.21
CA SER A 22 5.90 5.73 -18.12
C SER A 22 6.15 6.40 -16.77
N ILE A 23 5.55 5.87 -15.73
CA ILE A 23 5.90 6.20 -14.35
C ILE A 23 7.19 5.43 -14.03
N THR A 24 8.25 6.17 -13.77
CA THR A 24 9.55 5.56 -13.45
C THR A 24 9.61 5.13 -11.99
N PRO A 25 10.48 4.16 -11.62
CA PRO A 25 10.70 3.79 -10.22
C PRO A 25 11.09 4.98 -9.33
N ARG A 26 11.71 6.00 -9.90
CA ARG A 26 12.08 7.22 -9.18
C ARG A 26 10.86 8.08 -8.83
N VAL A 27 9.91 8.18 -9.73
CA VAL A 27 8.60 8.82 -9.49
C VAL A 27 7.83 8.03 -8.42
N GLU A 28 7.85 6.72 -8.50
CA GLU A 28 7.15 5.83 -7.57
C GLU A 28 7.76 5.81 -6.14
N ARG A 29 9.03 6.22 -5.98
CA ARG A 29 9.70 6.39 -4.68
C ARG A 29 9.60 7.80 -4.12
N ALA A 30 8.91 8.70 -4.77
CA ALA A 30 8.79 10.09 -4.33
C ALA A 30 7.88 10.22 -3.09
N SER A 31 7.86 11.40 -2.49
CA SER A 31 7.05 11.70 -1.30
C SER A 31 5.55 11.68 -1.58
N SER A 32 4.74 11.54 -0.52
CA SER A 32 3.27 11.63 -0.63
C SER A 32 2.80 12.99 -1.17
N GLU A 33 3.51 14.07 -0.87
CA GLU A 33 3.21 15.38 -1.44
C GLU A 33 3.44 15.42 -2.95
N PHE A 34 4.55 14.83 -3.40
CA PHE A 34 4.80 14.68 -4.84
C PHE A 34 3.69 13.87 -5.51
N TYR A 35 3.24 12.78 -4.88
CA TYR A 35 2.15 11.95 -5.40
C TYR A 35 0.87 12.75 -5.61
N ARG A 36 0.47 13.56 -4.62
CA ARG A 36 -0.73 14.40 -4.72
C ARG A 36 -0.68 15.31 -5.95
N GLY A 37 0.43 16.01 -6.13
CA GLY A 37 0.62 16.89 -7.28
C GLY A 37 0.69 16.16 -8.62
N PHE A 38 1.45 15.08 -8.68
CA PHE A 38 1.62 14.27 -9.88
C PHE A 38 0.31 13.61 -10.33
N LEU A 39 -0.39 12.95 -9.40
CA LEU A 39 -1.67 12.29 -9.67
C LEU A 39 -2.74 13.30 -10.05
N ARG A 40 -2.80 14.46 -9.38
CA ARG A 40 -3.71 15.54 -9.76
C ARG A 40 -3.50 15.95 -11.22
N GLY A 41 -2.27 16.24 -11.62
CA GLY A 41 -1.97 16.59 -13.01
C GLY A 41 -2.30 15.48 -14.01
N LEU A 42 -2.06 14.21 -13.64
CA LEU A 42 -2.39 13.08 -14.49
C LEU A 42 -3.91 12.91 -14.67
N PHE A 43 -4.68 13.02 -13.58
CA PHE A 43 -6.14 12.92 -13.62
C PHE A 43 -6.79 14.17 -14.25
N ASP A 44 -6.18 15.34 -14.12
CA ASP A 44 -6.63 16.53 -14.86
C ASP A 44 -6.47 16.35 -16.37
N ALA A 45 -5.37 15.75 -16.82
CA ALA A 45 -5.14 15.51 -18.24
C ALA A 45 -6.03 14.39 -18.79
N ASP A 46 -5.94 13.20 -18.23
CA ASP A 46 -6.47 11.96 -18.81
C ASP A 46 -7.64 11.35 -18.01
N GLY A 47 -7.92 11.85 -16.80
CA GLY A 47 -8.98 11.35 -15.93
C GLY A 47 -10.35 11.92 -16.27
N SER A 48 -11.39 11.25 -15.81
CA SER A 48 -12.78 11.69 -15.94
C SER A 48 -13.63 11.31 -14.75
N VAL A 49 -14.62 12.15 -14.42
CA VAL A 49 -15.71 11.84 -13.49
C VAL A 49 -16.90 11.36 -14.31
N GLN A 50 -17.36 10.14 -14.07
CA GLN A 50 -18.43 9.51 -14.83
C GLN A 50 -19.51 8.94 -13.92
N GLY A 51 -20.72 8.87 -14.46
CA GLY A 51 -21.88 8.29 -13.82
C GLY A 51 -22.81 9.33 -13.19
N GLU A 52 -23.99 8.87 -12.90
CA GLU A 52 -25.06 9.62 -12.21
C GLU A 52 -25.41 8.87 -10.92
N GLN A 53 -26.14 9.54 -10.03
CA GLN A 53 -26.50 9.00 -8.72
C GLN A 53 -27.16 7.62 -8.76
N GLU A 54 -28.04 7.37 -9.73
CA GLU A 54 -28.79 6.13 -9.84
C GLU A 54 -27.91 4.95 -10.26
N LYS A 55 -26.89 5.20 -11.10
CA LYS A 55 -25.97 4.18 -11.67
C LYS A 55 -24.64 4.09 -10.94
N GLY A 56 -24.39 4.99 -10.01
CA GLY A 56 -23.12 5.10 -9.29
C GLY A 56 -22.10 6.00 -9.97
N VAL A 57 -21.36 6.78 -9.19
CA VAL A 57 -20.31 7.68 -9.63
C VAL A 57 -18.96 6.98 -9.60
N SER A 58 -18.09 7.31 -10.52
CA SER A 58 -16.71 6.80 -10.56
C SER A 58 -15.75 7.83 -11.11
N ILE A 59 -14.52 7.83 -10.60
CA ILE A 59 -13.39 8.52 -11.21
C ILE A 59 -12.63 7.47 -12.02
N ARG A 60 -12.29 7.80 -13.25
CA ARG A 60 -11.68 6.86 -14.19
C ARG A 60 -10.45 7.45 -14.85
N LEU A 61 -9.47 6.59 -15.08
CA LEU A 61 -8.26 6.90 -15.84
C LEU A 61 -8.03 5.79 -16.85
N ALA A 62 -8.01 6.13 -18.14
CA ALA A 62 -7.78 5.17 -19.22
C ALA A 62 -6.37 5.34 -19.79
N GLN A 63 -5.63 4.23 -19.93
CA GLN A 63 -4.29 4.19 -20.53
C GLN A 63 -4.10 2.92 -21.35
N SER A 64 -3.29 3.01 -22.41
CA SER A 64 -2.89 1.83 -23.18
C SER A 64 -1.77 1.03 -22.52
N ASN A 65 -0.97 1.66 -21.67
CA ASN A 65 0.10 1.01 -20.93
C ASN A 65 -0.41 0.55 -19.57
N LEU A 66 -0.54 -0.76 -19.38
CA LEU A 66 -1.00 -1.37 -18.14
C LEU A 66 -0.07 -1.05 -16.95
N ALA A 67 1.25 -1.11 -17.16
CA ALA A 67 2.22 -0.84 -16.10
C ALA A 67 2.08 0.59 -15.52
N THR A 68 1.69 1.57 -16.36
CA THR A 68 1.37 2.93 -15.88
C THR A 68 0.17 2.92 -14.94
N LEU A 69 -0.90 2.20 -15.26
CA LEU A 69 -2.06 2.11 -14.36
C LEU A 69 -1.76 1.34 -13.07
N GLU A 70 -0.94 0.30 -13.14
CA GLU A 70 -0.50 -0.45 -11.96
C GLU A 70 0.35 0.42 -11.02
N ALA A 71 1.24 1.24 -11.57
CA ALA A 71 1.98 2.23 -10.78
C ALA A 71 1.04 3.28 -10.15
N VAL A 72 0.10 3.82 -10.91
CA VAL A 72 -0.94 4.74 -10.38
C VAL A 72 -1.75 4.08 -9.27
N GLN A 73 -2.12 2.82 -9.44
CA GLN A 73 -2.87 2.06 -8.43
C GLN A 73 -2.09 1.95 -7.12
N ARG A 74 -0.79 1.61 -7.18
CA ARG A 74 0.09 1.57 -6.00
C ARG A 74 0.23 2.96 -5.33
N MET A 75 0.40 4.03 -6.14
CA MET A 75 0.49 5.39 -5.63
C MET A 75 -0.82 5.83 -4.94
N LEU A 76 -1.98 5.51 -5.52
CA LEU A 76 -3.30 5.75 -4.91
C LEU A 76 -3.45 5.00 -3.60
N LEU A 77 -3.05 3.73 -3.57
CA LEU A 77 -3.16 2.87 -2.40
C LEU A 77 -2.32 3.39 -1.22
N ARG A 78 -1.13 3.95 -1.49
CA ARG A 78 -0.31 4.64 -0.47
C ARG A 78 -0.98 5.89 0.12
N LEU A 79 -1.91 6.50 -0.60
CA LEU A 79 -2.78 7.58 -0.10
C LEU A 79 -4.08 7.04 0.51
N GLY A 80 -4.21 5.72 0.68
CA GLY A 80 -5.40 5.07 1.22
C GLY A 80 -6.59 5.04 0.26
N ILE A 81 -6.36 5.21 -1.04
CA ILE A 81 -7.38 5.22 -2.09
C ILE A 81 -7.35 3.89 -2.83
N VAL A 82 -8.36 3.06 -2.62
CA VAL A 82 -8.50 1.78 -3.32
C VAL A 82 -9.08 2.00 -4.72
N SER A 83 -8.51 1.32 -5.70
CA SER A 83 -8.95 1.39 -7.10
C SER A 83 -8.93 0.01 -7.75
N ARG A 84 -9.64 -0.13 -8.85
CA ARG A 84 -9.70 -1.37 -9.63
C ARG A 84 -9.26 -1.13 -11.06
N ILE A 85 -8.42 -2.01 -11.59
CA ILE A 85 -8.00 -1.97 -12.99
C ILE A 85 -8.82 -3.00 -13.78
N TYR A 86 -9.47 -2.52 -14.85
CA TYR A 86 -10.13 -3.34 -15.85
C TYR A 86 -9.22 -3.44 -17.06
N ARG A 87 -8.64 -4.62 -17.27
CA ARG A 87 -7.74 -4.88 -18.39
C ARG A 87 -8.53 -5.01 -19.71
N ASN A 88 -7.99 -4.45 -20.78
CA ASN A 88 -8.56 -4.49 -22.14
C ASN A 88 -10.04 -4.08 -22.20
N ARG A 89 -10.42 -3.06 -21.42
CA ARG A 89 -11.81 -2.59 -21.38
C ARG A 89 -12.31 -2.07 -22.71
N ARG A 90 -11.42 -1.53 -23.52
CA ARG A 90 -11.66 -1.17 -24.92
C ARG A 90 -10.65 -1.93 -25.76
N ALA A 91 -11.14 -2.67 -26.74
CA ALA A 91 -10.28 -3.35 -27.72
C ALA A 91 -9.51 -2.33 -28.57
N ALA A 92 -8.41 -2.77 -29.16
CA ALA A 92 -7.76 -2.04 -30.23
C ALA A 92 -8.75 -1.87 -31.39
N ASP A 93 -8.78 -0.69 -31.97
CA ASP A 93 -9.75 -0.32 -33.01
C ASP A 93 -9.14 0.77 -33.88
N THR A 94 -9.63 0.88 -35.14
CA THR A 94 -9.26 1.97 -36.03
C THR A 94 -10.31 3.07 -35.94
N ARG A 95 -9.90 4.29 -35.66
CA ARG A 95 -10.81 5.42 -35.39
C ARG A 95 -10.44 6.65 -36.19
N MET A 96 -11.48 7.37 -36.59
CA MET A 96 -11.32 8.72 -37.14
C MET A 96 -11.01 9.69 -36.00
N LEU A 97 -9.82 10.25 -35.98
CA LEU A 97 -9.39 11.23 -34.98
C LEU A 97 -8.95 12.53 -35.70
N PRO A 98 -8.97 13.69 -34.98
CA PRO A 98 -8.47 14.94 -35.53
C PRO A 98 -7.02 14.83 -36.00
N ASP A 99 -6.73 15.27 -37.22
CA ASP A 99 -5.40 15.21 -37.85
C ASP A 99 -4.45 16.36 -37.38
N GLY A 100 -4.93 17.25 -36.52
CA GLY A 100 -4.21 18.44 -36.05
C GLY A 100 -4.11 19.55 -37.12
N ARG A 101 -4.74 19.38 -38.27
CA ARG A 101 -4.77 20.36 -39.38
C ARG A 101 -6.18 20.87 -39.69
N GLY A 102 -7.16 20.54 -38.85
CA GLY A 102 -8.55 20.91 -38.95
C GLY A 102 -9.42 19.87 -39.68
N GLY A 103 -8.82 18.72 -40.06
CA GLY A 103 -9.51 17.54 -40.61
C GLY A 103 -9.52 16.36 -39.65
N THR A 104 -9.96 15.21 -40.14
CA THR A 104 -9.90 13.92 -39.46
C THR A 104 -9.16 12.91 -40.33
N ALA A 105 -8.37 12.05 -39.70
CA ALA A 105 -7.71 10.93 -40.35
C ALA A 105 -7.94 9.64 -39.57
N GLU A 106 -7.76 8.53 -40.23
CA GLU A 106 -7.88 7.21 -39.63
C GLU A 106 -6.61 6.86 -38.87
N TYR A 107 -6.77 6.45 -37.57
CA TYR A 107 -5.68 6.07 -36.71
C TYR A 107 -5.96 4.73 -36.05
N ASP A 108 -4.98 3.86 -36.04
CA ASP A 108 -5.01 2.65 -35.25
C ASP A 108 -4.83 3.01 -33.76
N THR A 109 -5.77 2.61 -32.94
CA THR A 109 -5.76 2.82 -31.51
C THR A 109 -5.44 1.51 -30.78
N SER A 110 -4.50 1.55 -29.86
CA SER A 110 -4.18 0.41 -29.01
C SER A 110 -5.33 0.10 -28.06
N ALA A 111 -5.44 -1.15 -27.63
CA ALA A 111 -6.33 -1.54 -26.53
C ALA A 111 -6.08 -0.67 -25.31
N GLN A 112 -7.14 -0.33 -24.60
CA GLN A 112 -7.06 0.51 -23.40
C GLN A 112 -7.52 -0.25 -22.17
N HIS A 113 -6.73 -0.11 -21.12
CA HIS A 113 -7.06 -0.49 -19.76
C HIS A 113 -7.69 0.71 -19.03
N GLU A 114 -8.48 0.47 -18.02
CA GLU A 114 -9.15 1.53 -17.27
C GLU A 114 -9.02 1.30 -15.76
N LEU A 115 -8.44 2.26 -15.05
CA LEU A 115 -8.43 2.31 -13.60
C LEU A 115 -9.67 3.06 -13.11
N VAL A 116 -10.35 2.51 -12.12
CA VAL A 116 -11.62 3.03 -11.62
C VAL A 116 -11.57 3.17 -10.10
N VAL A 117 -11.91 4.36 -9.61
CA VAL A 117 -12.11 4.67 -8.18
C VAL A 117 -13.61 4.86 -7.94
N THR A 118 -14.15 4.18 -6.92
CA THR A 118 -15.59 4.18 -6.59
C THR A 118 -15.82 4.21 -5.09
N GLY A 119 -17.08 4.33 -4.69
CA GLY A 119 -17.51 4.20 -3.29
C GLY A 119 -16.92 5.28 -2.39
N GLU A 120 -16.51 4.90 -1.18
CA GLU A 120 -15.92 5.81 -0.19
C GLU A 120 -14.60 6.42 -0.65
N ASN A 121 -13.91 5.76 -1.58
CA ASN A 121 -12.65 6.24 -2.14
C ASN A 121 -12.81 7.52 -2.97
N LEU A 122 -14.02 7.85 -3.42
CA LEU A 122 -14.29 9.12 -4.10
C LEU A 122 -14.07 10.33 -3.17
N GLY A 123 -14.51 10.22 -1.91
CA GLY A 123 -14.29 11.26 -0.89
C GLY A 123 -12.80 11.42 -0.60
N ARG A 124 -12.10 10.31 -0.36
CA ARG A 124 -10.64 10.33 -0.16
C ARG A 124 -9.87 10.88 -1.35
N PHE A 125 -10.29 10.54 -2.57
CA PHE A 125 -9.68 11.11 -3.77
C PHE A 125 -9.88 12.63 -3.82
N ALA A 126 -11.06 13.14 -3.48
CA ALA A 126 -11.36 14.56 -3.46
C ALA A 126 -10.48 15.30 -2.42
N GLU A 127 -10.27 14.73 -1.24
CA GLU A 127 -9.48 15.30 -0.16
C GLU A 127 -7.97 15.24 -0.43
N GLU A 128 -7.47 14.09 -0.86
CA GLU A 128 -6.03 13.84 -1.01
C GLU A 128 -5.45 14.37 -2.33
N ILE A 129 -6.22 14.26 -3.42
CA ILE A 129 -5.75 14.56 -4.78
C ILE A 129 -6.57 15.69 -5.38
N GLY A 130 -7.88 15.47 -5.55
CA GLY A 130 -8.79 16.39 -6.21
C GLY A 130 -8.45 16.65 -7.69
N PHE A 131 -9.15 17.62 -8.26
CA PHE A 131 -8.89 18.14 -9.61
C PHE A 131 -8.55 19.64 -9.53
N ALA A 132 -7.57 20.09 -10.31
CA ALA A 132 -7.34 21.50 -10.57
C ALA A 132 -8.23 22.00 -11.72
N ASP A 133 -8.67 21.10 -12.62
CA ASP A 133 -9.67 21.35 -13.64
C ASP A 133 -11.01 21.68 -12.97
N THR A 134 -11.55 22.88 -13.26
CA THR A 134 -12.76 23.42 -12.60
C THR A 134 -14.00 22.60 -12.90
N ASP A 135 -14.14 22.09 -14.13
CA ASP A 135 -15.32 21.34 -14.54
C ASP A 135 -15.33 19.94 -13.91
N LYS A 136 -14.17 19.26 -13.88
CA LYS A 136 -14.01 17.96 -13.21
C LYS A 136 -14.20 18.09 -11.70
N SER A 137 -13.66 19.15 -11.10
CA SER A 137 -13.83 19.46 -9.69
C SER A 137 -15.28 19.69 -9.33
N ALA A 138 -15.99 20.51 -10.10
CA ALA A 138 -17.41 20.79 -9.90
C ALA A 138 -18.27 19.52 -10.01
N ARG A 139 -18.02 18.68 -11.02
CA ARG A 139 -18.72 17.40 -11.21
C ARG A 139 -18.49 16.46 -10.03
N LEU A 140 -17.24 16.36 -9.53
CA LEU A 140 -16.94 15.53 -8.36
C LEU A 140 -17.63 16.05 -7.10
N THR A 141 -17.59 17.35 -6.85
CA THR A 141 -18.25 18.00 -5.72
C THR A 141 -19.77 17.78 -5.77
N GLN A 142 -20.39 17.97 -6.93
CA GLN A 142 -21.82 17.73 -7.12
C GLN A 142 -22.18 16.25 -6.88
N ALA A 143 -21.33 15.33 -7.37
CA ALA A 143 -21.54 13.90 -7.19
C ALA A 143 -21.46 13.50 -5.71
N LEU A 144 -20.52 14.07 -4.95
CA LEU A 144 -20.36 13.81 -3.52
C LEU A 144 -21.48 14.43 -2.67
N SER A 145 -21.91 15.66 -2.98
CA SER A 145 -22.99 16.34 -2.22
C SER A 145 -24.34 15.65 -2.35
N SER A 146 -24.55 14.98 -3.46
CA SER A 146 -25.80 14.28 -3.78
C SER A 146 -25.74 12.77 -3.53
N TYR A 147 -24.62 12.27 -2.98
CA TYR A 147 -24.39 10.84 -2.77
C TYR A 147 -25.30 10.28 -1.68
N LYS A 148 -26.38 9.62 -2.10
CA LYS A 148 -27.42 9.05 -1.18
C LYS A 148 -27.11 7.63 -0.70
N ARG A 149 -26.13 6.95 -1.28
CA ARG A 149 -25.77 5.59 -0.86
C ARG A 149 -24.99 5.68 0.44
N THR A 150 -25.41 4.91 1.45
CA THR A 150 -24.55 4.60 2.59
C THR A 150 -23.25 4.06 2.03
N LEU A 151 -22.14 4.71 2.40
CA LEU A 151 -20.81 4.28 1.98
C LEU A 151 -20.70 2.80 2.31
N ASN A 152 -20.74 1.99 1.27
CA ASN A 152 -20.55 0.56 1.43
C ASN A 152 -19.10 0.41 1.90
N ARG A 153 -18.89 -0.08 3.10
CA ARG A 153 -17.55 -0.41 3.60
C ARG A 153 -17.04 -1.58 2.76
N GLU A 154 -16.57 -1.28 1.57
CA GLU A 154 -15.93 -2.26 0.71
C GLU A 154 -14.72 -2.79 1.47
N ARG A 155 -14.82 -4.04 1.88
CA ARG A 155 -13.64 -4.72 2.40
C ARG A 155 -12.67 -4.86 1.25
N PHE A 156 -11.49 -4.26 1.39
CA PHE A 156 -10.40 -4.51 0.46
C PHE A 156 -10.04 -6.00 0.53
N VAL A 157 -10.36 -6.73 -0.51
CA VAL A 157 -10.00 -8.14 -0.67
C VAL A 157 -9.14 -8.26 -1.91
N ALA A 158 -7.86 -8.57 -1.72
CA ALA A 158 -6.97 -8.96 -2.80
C ALA A 158 -7.05 -10.50 -2.96
N ARG A 159 -7.17 -10.94 -4.20
CA ARG A 159 -7.08 -12.36 -4.55
C ARG A 159 -5.69 -12.62 -5.12
N ILE A 160 -5.03 -13.66 -4.64
CA ILE A 160 -3.79 -14.15 -5.24
C ILE A 160 -4.15 -14.76 -6.59
N GLU A 161 -3.61 -14.23 -7.68
CA GLU A 161 -3.82 -14.74 -9.04
C GLU A 161 -2.78 -15.79 -9.42
N ALA A 162 -1.53 -15.59 -9.01
CA ALA A 162 -0.42 -16.52 -9.25
C ALA A 162 0.62 -16.43 -8.13
N VAL A 163 1.36 -17.50 -7.96
CA VAL A 163 2.56 -17.58 -7.12
C VAL A 163 3.64 -18.21 -8.00
N ASP A 164 4.53 -17.38 -8.49
CA ASP A 164 5.62 -17.80 -9.38
C ASP A 164 6.95 -17.77 -8.62
N ALA A 165 7.88 -18.67 -8.99
CA ALA A 165 9.22 -18.66 -8.43
C ALA A 165 10.02 -17.47 -9.01
N ASP A 166 10.50 -16.59 -8.14
CA ASP A 166 11.24 -15.37 -8.51
C ASP A 166 12.75 -15.48 -8.21
N GLY A 167 13.24 -16.70 -7.96
CA GLY A 167 14.63 -16.96 -7.66
C GLY A 167 14.96 -16.83 -6.16
N VAL A 168 16.24 -16.55 -5.91
CA VAL A 168 16.77 -16.33 -4.55
C VAL A 168 17.31 -14.91 -4.48
N GLU A 169 16.70 -14.08 -3.64
CA GLU A 169 17.11 -12.70 -3.41
C GLU A 169 17.42 -12.46 -1.93
N GLU A 170 18.21 -11.43 -1.65
CA GLU A 170 18.40 -10.96 -0.29
C GLU A 170 17.08 -10.32 0.23
N VAL A 171 16.67 -10.74 1.41
CA VAL A 171 15.50 -10.19 2.09
C VAL A 171 15.93 -9.29 3.24
N TYR A 172 15.20 -8.22 3.45
CA TYR A 172 15.50 -7.23 4.47
C TYR A 172 14.33 -7.12 5.45
N ASP A 173 14.65 -7.07 6.74
CA ASP A 173 13.69 -6.70 7.75
C ASP A 173 13.81 -5.20 8.06
N VAL A 174 12.67 -4.50 8.06
CA VAL A 174 12.60 -3.06 8.26
C VAL A 174 12.16 -2.77 9.68
N GLN A 175 13.04 -2.18 10.47
CA GLN A 175 12.69 -1.72 11.81
C GLN A 175 12.19 -0.27 11.77
N VAL A 176 10.91 -0.04 12.13
CA VAL A 176 10.30 1.28 12.23
C VAL A 176 10.03 1.60 13.70
N PRO A 177 10.88 2.41 14.35
CA PRO A 177 10.69 2.77 15.76
C PRO A 177 9.36 3.50 15.98
N GLY A 178 8.66 3.16 17.06
CA GLY A 178 7.41 3.80 17.47
C GLY A 178 6.17 3.24 16.78
N VAL A 179 6.08 3.29 15.46
CA VAL A 179 4.88 2.87 14.72
C VAL A 179 4.84 1.35 14.50
N LYS A 180 6.00 0.71 14.38
CA LYS A 180 6.17 -0.74 14.14
C LYS A 180 5.38 -1.28 12.93
N ALA A 181 5.06 -0.42 11.98
CA ALA A 181 4.38 -0.76 10.75
C ALA A 181 4.95 0.06 9.60
N PHE A 182 4.92 -0.48 8.41
CA PHE A 182 5.38 0.20 7.19
C PHE A 182 4.52 -0.18 5.99
N ASP A 183 4.60 0.63 4.95
CA ASP A 183 3.97 0.36 3.69
C ASP A 183 4.86 -0.59 2.86
N ALA A 184 4.38 -1.80 2.63
CA ALA A 184 4.97 -2.75 1.73
C ALA A 184 4.15 -2.82 0.44
N ASN A 185 4.47 -1.95 -0.52
CA ASN A 185 3.85 -1.90 -1.84
C ASN A 185 2.33 -1.67 -1.79
N GLY A 186 1.89 -0.76 -0.91
CA GLY A 186 0.49 -0.41 -0.70
C GLY A 186 -0.25 -1.28 0.31
N LEU A 187 0.41 -2.26 0.91
CA LEU A 187 -0.10 -3.03 2.03
C LEU A 187 0.54 -2.57 3.32
N TYR A 188 -0.25 -2.30 4.34
CA TYR A 188 0.25 -2.04 5.68
C TYR A 188 0.72 -3.36 6.28
N VAL A 189 2.02 -3.46 6.48
CA VAL A 189 2.67 -4.62 7.08
C VAL A 189 3.17 -4.22 8.46
N HIS A 190 2.84 -5.02 9.45
CA HIS A 190 3.37 -4.87 10.80
C HIS A 190 4.70 -5.63 10.87
N ASN A 191 5.76 -4.93 11.21
CA ASN A 191 7.02 -5.61 11.48
C ASN A 191 7.01 -6.05 12.94
N CYS A 192 7.19 -7.31 13.15
CA CYS A 192 7.30 -7.82 14.49
C CYS A 192 8.68 -7.51 15.13
N GLY A 193 9.71 -7.32 14.31
CA GLY A 193 11.04 -6.89 14.74
C GLY A 193 11.74 -7.81 15.74
N GLU A 194 11.15 -8.97 16.03
CA GLU A 194 11.63 -9.85 17.10
C GLU A 194 12.50 -10.97 16.56
N GLN A 195 12.12 -11.61 15.45
CA GLN A 195 12.92 -12.72 14.91
C GLN A 195 12.77 -12.89 13.39
N PRO A 196 13.88 -13.06 12.66
CA PRO A 196 13.82 -13.55 11.28
C PRO A 196 13.35 -15.01 11.28
N LEU A 197 12.36 -15.32 10.44
CA LEU A 197 11.81 -16.66 10.30
C LEU A 197 12.28 -17.29 8.99
N LEU A 198 12.51 -18.59 9.00
CA LEU A 198 12.73 -19.39 7.79
C LEU A 198 11.39 -19.66 7.08
N PRO A 199 11.40 -20.06 5.80
CA PRO A 199 10.19 -20.57 5.16
C PRO A 199 9.53 -21.68 5.99
N TYR A 200 8.22 -21.57 6.22
CA TYR A 200 7.42 -22.47 7.09
C TYR A 200 7.78 -22.43 8.57
N ASP A 201 8.60 -21.47 9.01
CA ASP A 201 8.94 -21.30 10.42
C ASP A 201 7.85 -20.54 11.18
N VAL A 202 7.76 -20.79 12.47
CA VAL A 202 6.86 -20.10 13.39
C VAL A 202 7.58 -19.78 14.68
N CYS A 203 7.14 -18.74 15.37
CA CYS A 203 7.66 -18.36 16.67
C CYS A 203 6.50 -18.13 17.65
N ASN A 204 6.54 -18.78 18.81
CA ASN A 204 5.64 -18.45 19.90
C ASN A 204 6.19 -17.24 20.65
N LEU A 205 5.35 -16.22 20.83
CA LEU A 205 5.71 -14.98 21.48
C LEU A 205 4.98 -14.82 22.81
N GLY A 206 5.68 -14.31 23.79
CA GLY A 206 5.14 -13.87 25.07
C GLY A 206 5.74 -12.55 25.48
N SER A 207 5.08 -11.84 26.38
CA SER A 207 5.59 -10.60 26.95
C SER A 207 5.43 -10.59 28.45
N VAL A 208 6.48 -10.20 29.14
CA VAL A 208 6.47 -10.02 30.59
C VAL A 208 6.46 -8.53 30.90
N ASN A 209 5.47 -8.10 31.69
CA ASN A 209 5.43 -6.72 32.18
C ASN A 209 6.52 -6.48 33.22
N VAL A 210 7.62 -5.89 32.81
CA VAL A 210 8.77 -5.61 33.70
C VAL A 210 8.40 -4.68 34.86
N GLY A 211 7.43 -3.77 34.62
CA GLY A 211 6.93 -2.86 35.66
C GLY A 211 6.29 -3.57 36.87
N ALA A 212 5.79 -4.81 36.68
CA ALA A 212 5.22 -5.59 37.78
C ALA A 212 6.25 -6.07 38.80
N PHE A 213 7.53 -5.96 38.49
CA PHE A 213 8.65 -6.35 39.39
C PHE A 213 9.31 -5.14 40.05
N PHE A 214 8.73 -3.96 39.89
CA PHE A 214 9.25 -2.75 40.50
C PHE A 214 9.01 -2.78 42.00
N ARG A 215 10.04 -2.47 42.77
CA ARG A 215 10.04 -2.44 44.24
C ARG A 215 9.76 -1.02 44.72
N GLU A 216 8.66 -0.82 45.42
CA GLU A 216 8.28 0.47 46.01
C GLU A 216 8.98 0.74 47.34
N ASP A 217 9.54 -0.32 47.96
CA ASP A 217 10.26 -0.28 49.26
C ASP A 217 11.71 0.22 49.15
N VAL A 218 12.18 0.50 47.93
CA VAL A 218 13.55 0.99 47.68
C VAL A 218 13.53 2.51 47.49
N PRO A 219 14.50 3.25 48.04
CA PRO A 219 14.57 4.71 47.90
C PRO A 219 14.50 5.21 46.46
N ALA A 220 13.84 6.36 46.26
CA ALA A 220 13.63 6.91 44.93
C ALA A 220 14.92 7.27 44.18
N ASP A 221 15.99 7.59 44.93
CA ASP A 221 17.33 7.92 44.44
C ASP A 221 18.24 6.69 44.24
N ALA A 222 17.79 5.49 44.65
CA ALA A 222 18.56 4.27 44.43
C ALA A 222 18.73 3.95 42.93
N PRO A 223 19.83 3.26 42.56
CA PRO A 223 20.05 2.81 41.18
C PRO A 223 18.89 1.93 40.67
N TRP A 224 18.55 2.05 39.41
CA TRP A 224 17.41 1.35 38.79
C TRP A 224 17.45 -0.19 38.97
N TYR A 225 18.66 -0.77 38.94
CA TYR A 225 18.83 -2.22 39.09
C TYR A 225 18.52 -2.74 40.52
N GLU A 226 18.51 -1.88 41.52
CA GLU A 226 18.10 -2.23 42.90
C GLU A 226 16.58 -2.16 43.05
N LYS A 227 15.91 -1.44 42.19
CA LYS A 227 14.46 -1.25 42.17
C LYS A 227 13.69 -2.42 41.55
N ILE A 228 14.37 -3.43 41.04
CA ILE A 228 13.75 -4.60 40.40
C ILE A 228 13.87 -5.82 41.32
N ASP A 229 12.78 -6.52 41.53
CA ASP A 229 12.79 -7.86 42.17
C ASP A 229 13.31 -8.88 41.13
N TRP A 230 14.62 -9.00 41.04
CA TRP A 230 15.29 -9.93 40.14
C TRP A 230 15.02 -11.39 40.45
N LYS A 231 14.67 -11.73 41.67
CA LYS A 231 14.36 -13.12 42.07
C LYS A 231 13.04 -13.53 41.45
N GLU A 232 12.01 -12.72 41.62
CA GLU A 232 10.68 -12.98 41.06
C GLU A 232 10.68 -12.83 39.55
N TYR A 233 11.37 -11.82 39.01
CA TYR A 233 11.53 -11.66 37.55
C TYR A 233 12.14 -12.92 36.89
N ARG A 234 13.23 -13.45 37.44
CA ARG A 234 13.86 -14.70 36.94
C ARG A 234 12.91 -15.90 37.04
N ARG A 235 12.13 -15.99 38.12
CA ARG A 235 11.13 -17.06 38.29
C ARG A 235 10.09 -17.00 37.19
N VAL A 236 9.53 -15.81 36.92
CA VAL A 236 8.50 -15.60 35.90
C VAL A 236 9.06 -15.84 34.51
N VAL A 237 10.26 -15.34 34.19
CA VAL A 237 10.92 -15.59 32.90
C VAL A 237 11.08 -17.09 32.65
N ARG A 238 11.56 -17.85 33.64
CA ARG A 238 11.69 -19.32 33.50
C ARG A 238 10.34 -20.00 33.28
N LEU A 239 9.33 -19.60 34.01
CA LEU A 239 7.98 -20.15 33.85
C LEU A 239 7.39 -19.82 32.47
N SER A 240 7.54 -18.57 32.01
CA SER A 240 7.06 -18.14 30.70
C SER A 240 7.78 -18.85 29.55
N THR A 241 9.11 -19.04 29.68
CA THR A 241 9.89 -19.81 28.70
C THR A 241 9.41 -21.25 28.61
N HIS A 242 9.22 -21.92 29.78
CA HIS A 242 8.69 -23.28 29.81
C HIS A 242 7.28 -23.36 29.24
N PHE A 243 6.42 -22.39 29.54
CA PHE A 243 5.07 -22.31 28.99
C PHE A 243 5.09 -22.19 27.47
N LEU A 244 5.89 -21.26 26.91
CA LEU A 244 6.00 -21.07 25.47
C LEU A 244 6.56 -22.30 24.75
N ASP A 245 7.50 -23.01 25.37
CA ASP A 245 8.04 -24.25 24.86
C ASP A 245 6.97 -25.36 24.81
N ASN A 246 6.18 -25.50 25.88
CA ASN A 246 5.06 -26.46 25.90
C ASN A 246 3.96 -26.13 24.87
N VAL A 247 3.75 -24.86 24.54
CA VAL A 247 2.80 -24.45 23.50
C VAL A 247 3.19 -25.02 22.13
N ILE A 248 4.50 -25.19 21.85
CA ILE A 248 4.95 -25.82 20.59
C ILE A 248 4.43 -27.25 20.48
N ASP A 249 4.43 -28.00 21.56
CA ASP A 249 3.97 -29.39 21.59
C ASP A 249 2.43 -29.50 21.58
N ALA A 250 1.76 -28.55 22.21
CA ALA A 250 0.30 -28.52 22.31
C ALA A 250 -0.40 -27.99 21.06
N ASN A 251 0.31 -27.24 20.20
CA ASN A 251 -0.25 -26.56 19.05
C ASN A 251 -0.53 -27.52 17.89
N GLN A 252 -1.67 -27.31 17.20
CA GLN A 252 -2.02 -28.01 15.99
C GLN A 252 -1.67 -27.15 14.77
N TYR A 253 -0.62 -27.53 14.06
CA TYR A 253 -0.14 -26.79 12.89
C TYR A 253 -0.93 -27.17 11.64
N PRO A 254 -1.31 -26.20 10.78
CA PRO A 254 -2.15 -26.47 9.61
C PRO A 254 -1.42 -27.24 8.49
N LEU A 255 -0.09 -27.23 8.49
CA LEU A 255 0.74 -27.91 7.49
C LEU A 255 1.82 -28.76 8.17
N PRO A 256 2.09 -29.99 7.65
CA PRO A 256 3.15 -30.85 8.19
C PRO A 256 4.54 -30.19 8.21
N GLN A 257 4.85 -29.40 7.17
CA GLN A 257 6.13 -28.68 7.07
C GLN A 257 6.33 -27.68 8.22
N ILE A 258 5.25 -27.00 8.63
CA ILE A 258 5.29 -26.07 9.78
C ILE A 258 5.48 -26.86 11.06
N HIS A 259 4.75 -27.96 11.23
CA HIS A 259 4.88 -28.83 12.40
C HIS A 259 6.32 -29.33 12.56
N ASP A 260 6.88 -29.97 11.51
CA ASP A 260 8.21 -30.55 11.56
C ASP A 260 9.29 -29.51 11.85
N LEU A 261 9.16 -28.30 11.26
CA LEU A 261 10.13 -27.23 11.48
C LEU A 261 9.98 -26.64 12.90
N ALA A 262 8.75 -26.41 13.37
CA ALA A 262 8.48 -25.91 14.72
C ALA A 262 9.03 -26.85 15.79
N GLN A 263 8.82 -28.17 15.64
CA GLN A 263 9.32 -29.18 16.57
C GLN A 263 10.86 -29.26 16.57
N ARG A 264 11.51 -29.05 15.42
CA ARG A 264 12.98 -29.07 15.31
C ARG A 264 13.65 -27.83 15.87
N ILE A 265 13.11 -26.64 15.57
CA ILE A 265 13.74 -25.37 15.90
C ILE A 265 13.30 -24.87 17.26
N ARG A 266 12.04 -25.13 17.67
CA ARG A 266 11.43 -24.73 18.94
C ARG A 266 11.66 -23.24 19.23
N ARG A 267 11.28 -22.39 18.25
CA ARG A 267 11.55 -20.96 18.34
C ARG A 267 10.52 -20.27 19.23
N ILE A 268 11.01 -19.59 20.24
CA ILE A 268 10.22 -18.80 21.19
C ILE A 268 10.83 -17.40 21.32
N GLY A 269 10.02 -16.40 21.62
CA GLY A 269 10.42 -15.04 21.96
C GLY A 269 9.70 -14.58 23.23
N LEU A 270 10.46 -13.98 24.17
CA LEU A 270 9.94 -13.49 25.43
C LEU A 270 10.49 -12.09 25.75
#